data_a774eca05557e4a5746a3b0f7184a1b7
#
_entry.id   a774eca05557e4a5746a3b0f7184a1b7
#
_cell.length_a   1.000
_cell.length_b   1.000
_cell.length_c   1.000
_cell.angle_alpha   90.00
_cell.angle_beta   90.00
_cell.angle_gamma   90.00
#
_symmetry.space_group_name_H-M   'P 1'
#
loop_
_entity.id
_entity.type
_entity.pdbx_description
1 polymer ?
#
loop_
_entity_poly.entity_id
_entity_poly.type
_entity_poly.pdbx_seq_one_letter_code
_entity_poly.pdbx_strand_id
1 'polypeptide(L)'
;MIASCLEEPNVTLGIWEDDTLIAVGMLYVPQCIEEDHFHDLGLEGEYKSANQKLFLVREGYRGLGLQRKLIREVEKIAIARGYNLLCTTVAPNNDFSINNFLKEGYVYAKTEEKYGGLVRNLYYKVL
;
A
#
# COMPACT_ATOMS: atom_id res chain seq x y z
N MET A 1 -17.93 -3.02 7.94
CA MET A 1 -17.20 -2.37 9.05
C MET A 1 -15.70 -2.44 8.78
N ILE A 2 -15.01 -1.35 9.01
CA ILE A 2 -13.54 -1.31 8.97
C ILE A 2 -13.02 -1.28 10.39
N ALA A 3 -12.13 -2.20 10.72
CA ALA A 3 -11.46 -2.24 12.02
C ALA A 3 -9.96 -2.13 11.84
N SER A 4 -9.26 -1.58 12.82
CA SER A 4 -7.81 -1.44 12.80
C SER A 4 -7.18 -2.23 13.93
N CYS A 5 -6.01 -2.80 13.64
CA CYS A 5 -5.11 -3.35 14.64
C CYS A 5 -3.86 -2.48 14.63
N LEU A 6 -3.58 -1.87 15.77
CA LEU A 6 -2.47 -0.91 15.89
C LEU A 6 -1.25 -1.61 16.45
N GLU A 7 -0.27 -1.89 15.56
CA GLU A 7 1.07 -2.27 15.96
C GLU A 7 1.99 -1.11 15.60
N GLU A 8 2.06 -0.12 16.48
CA GLU A 8 2.86 1.06 16.23
C GLU A 8 4.30 0.71 15.84
N PRO A 9 4.86 1.31 14.78
CA PRO A 9 4.27 2.36 13.94
C PRO A 9 3.36 1.86 12.81
N ASN A 10 3.24 0.55 12.59
CA ASN A 10 2.44 -0.03 11.51
C ASN A 10 0.95 -0.09 11.88
N VAL A 11 0.08 -0.03 10.86
CA VAL A 11 -1.36 -0.14 11.05
C VAL A 11 -1.94 -1.11 10.04
N THR A 12 -2.63 -2.13 10.51
CA THR A 12 -3.35 -3.06 9.65
C THR A 12 -4.84 -2.75 9.74
N LEU A 13 -5.48 -2.56 8.59
CA LEU A 13 -6.92 -2.35 8.46
C LEU A 13 -7.59 -3.60 7.91
N GLY A 14 -8.74 -3.95 8.48
CA GLY A 14 -9.55 -5.05 7.98
C GLY A 14 -10.97 -4.58 7.68
N ILE A 15 -11.58 -5.18 6.66
CA ILE A 15 -13.00 -5.01 6.38
C ILE A 15 -13.68 -6.33 6.73
N TRP A 16 -14.73 -6.24 7.52
CA TRP A 16 -15.49 -7.39 8.00
C TRP A 16 -16.92 -7.34 7.47
N GLU A 17 -17.43 -8.51 7.11
CA GLU A 17 -18.84 -8.73 6.86
C GLU A 17 -19.30 -9.79 7.86
N ASP A 18 -20.15 -9.39 8.81
CA ASP A 18 -20.47 -10.20 9.99
C ASP A 18 -19.17 -10.64 10.69
N ASP A 19 -18.93 -11.93 10.85
CA ASP A 19 -17.73 -12.46 11.51
C ASP A 19 -16.63 -12.84 10.52
N THR A 20 -16.79 -12.50 9.24
CA THR A 20 -15.85 -12.87 8.18
C THR A 20 -14.98 -11.70 7.79
N LEU A 21 -13.66 -11.87 7.87
CA LEU A 21 -12.70 -10.90 7.35
C LEU A 21 -12.66 -11.04 5.83
N ILE A 22 -13.06 -9.98 5.12
CA ILE A 22 -13.16 -10.02 3.65
C ILE A 22 -12.07 -9.27 2.92
N ALA A 23 -11.38 -8.35 3.59
CA ALA A 23 -10.26 -7.62 2.98
C ALA A 23 -9.33 -7.08 4.06
N VAL A 24 -8.04 -6.95 3.73
CA VAL A 24 -7.03 -6.35 4.60
C VAL A 24 -6.11 -5.45 3.79
N GLY A 25 -5.52 -4.47 4.46
CA GLY A 25 -4.48 -3.61 3.92
C GLY A 25 -3.68 -3.00 5.06
N MET A 26 -2.43 -2.59 4.79
CA MET A 26 -1.52 -2.16 5.84
C MET A 26 -0.78 -0.88 5.46
N LEU A 27 -0.65 0.03 6.42
CA LEU A 27 0.36 1.07 6.42
C LEU A 27 1.61 0.51 7.09
N TYR A 28 2.69 0.42 6.35
CA TYR A 28 3.94 -0.13 6.83
C TYR A 28 5.04 0.92 6.84
N VAL A 29 5.67 1.12 7.98
CA VAL A 29 6.78 2.05 8.12
C VAL A 29 8.08 1.29 7.93
N PRO A 30 8.93 1.69 6.96
CA PRO A 30 10.19 0.99 6.69
C PRO A 30 11.07 0.87 7.94
N GLN A 31 11.61 -0.32 8.18
CA GLN A 31 12.50 -0.60 9.30
C GLN A 31 13.97 -0.64 8.90
N CYS A 32 14.26 -0.68 7.60
CA CYS A 32 15.60 -0.72 7.05
C CYS A 32 15.61 -0.10 5.65
N ILE A 33 16.81 0.17 5.13
CA ILE A 33 16.96 0.82 3.82
C ILE A 33 16.38 -0.01 2.68
N GLU A 34 16.39 -1.33 2.77
CA GLU A 34 15.83 -2.20 1.75
C GLU A 34 14.31 -2.08 1.63
N GLU A 35 13.64 -1.71 2.72
CA GLU A 35 12.19 -1.50 2.75
C GLU A 35 11.79 -0.07 2.41
N ASP A 36 12.73 0.87 2.45
CA ASP A 36 12.48 2.28 2.14
C ASP A 36 12.67 2.51 0.65
N HIS A 37 11.56 2.63 -0.05
CA HIS A 37 11.57 2.81 -1.50
C HIS A 37 11.78 4.25 -1.95
N PHE A 38 11.81 5.20 -1.03
CA PHE A 38 11.97 6.62 -1.37
C PHE A 38 13.26 6.88 -2.16
N HIS A 39 14.37 6.29 -1.74
CA HIS A 39 15.65 6.51 -2.40
C HIS A 39 15.71 5.94 -3.83
N ASP A 40 14.82 4.99 -4.15
CA ASP A 40 14.72 4.40 -5.49
C ASP A 40 13.96 5.29 -6.47
N LEU A 41 13.23 6.29 -5.99
CA LEU A 41 12.33 7.10 -6.81
C LEU A 41 13.01 8.26 -7.51
N GLY A 42 14.15 8.72 -7.00
CA GLY A 42 14.84 9.89 -7.55
C GLY A 42 14.10 11.20 -7.39
N LEU A 43 13.20 11.29 -6.43
CA LEU A 43 12.45 12.50 -6.15
C LEU A 43 13.32 13.53 -5.43
N GLU A 44 13.16 14.80 -5.80
CA GLU A 44 13.82 15.90 -5.11
C GLU A 44 12.90 16.43 -3.99
N GLY A 45 13.52 16.86 -2.88
CA GLY A 45 12.80 17.42 -1.74
C GLY A 45 12.82 16.53 -0.52
N GLU A 46 12.12 16.97 0.50
CA GLU A 46 12.04 16.25 1.78
C GLU A 46 10.72 15.49 1.86
N TYR A 47 10.82 14.17 2.01
CA TYR A 47 9.67 13.31 2.12
C TYR A 47 9.77 12.42 3.34
N LYS A 48 8.67 12.35 4.08
CA LYS A 48 8.46 11.32 5.10
C LYS A 48 7.60 10.23 4.47
N SER A 49 8.23 9.11 4.16
CA SER A 49 7.58 8.05 3.37
C SER A 49 7.18 6.85 4.22
N ALA A 50 6.12 6.19 3.76
CA ALA A 50 5.68 4.91 4.27
C ALA A 50 5.20 4.06 3.10
N ASN A 51 4.92 2.79 3.36
CA ASN A 51 4.50 1.85 2.32
C ASN A 51 3.06 1.41 2.52
N GLN A 52 2.35 1.24 1.43
CA GLN A 52 1.11 0.47 1.40
C GLN A 52 1.49 -0.99 1.15
N LYS A 53 1.06 -1.90 2.00
CA LYS A 53 1.53 -3.28 1.98
C LYS A 53 0.41 -4.26 2.35
N LEU A 54 0.56 -5.50 1.90
CA LEU A 54 -0.29 -6.62 2.32
C LEU A 54 -1.77 -6.42 1.98
N PHE A 55 -2.09 -6.02 0.76
CA PHE A 55 -3.47 -5.91 0.32
C PHE A 55 -4.01 -7.26 -0.15
N LEU A 56 -5.01 -7.76 0.54
CA LEU A 56 -5.68 -9.01 0.20
C LEU A 56 -7.19 -8.78 0.22
N VAL A 57 -7.87 -9.31 -0.79
CA VAL A 57 -9.33 -9.32 -0.86
C VAL A 57 -9.77 -10.76 -1.03
N ARG A 58 -10.70 -11.20 -0.18
CA ARG A 58 -11.21 -12.58 -0.20
C ARG A 58 -11.85 -12.87 -1.55
N GLU A 59 -11.65 -14.09 -2.05
CA GLU A 59 -12.29 -14.56 -3.27
C GLU A 59 -13.81 -14.39 -3.16
N GLY A 60 -14.43 -13.93 -4.24
CA GLY A 60 -15.85 -13.62 -4.24
C GLY A 60 -16.19 -12.18 -3.86
N TYR A 61 -15.25 -11.45 -3.30
CA TYR A 61 -15.45 -10.05 -2.89
C TYR A 61 -14.66 -9.07 -3.76
N ARG A 62 -13.94 -9.54 -4.75
CA ARG A 62 -13.25 -8.68 -5.72
C ARG A 62 -14.27 -8.00 -6.63
N GLY A 63 -13.91 -6.80 -7.11
CA GLY A 63 -14.81 -6.02 -7.96
C GLY A 63 -15.79 -5.14 -7.20
N LEU A 64 -15.75 -5.14 -5.87
CA LEU A 64 -16.62 -4.31 -5.03
C LEU A 64 -15.92 -3.02 -4.54
N GLY A 65 -14.71 -2.75 -5.00
CA GLY A 65 -13.96 -1.57 -4.60
C GLY A 65 -13.35 -1.64 -3.21
N LEU A 66 -13.25 -2.81 -2.61
CA LEU A 66 -12.76 -2.96 -1.24
C LEU A 66 -11.28 -2.60 -1.09
N GLN A 67 -10.43 -3.03 -2.04
CA GLN A 67 -9.02 -2.67 -1.99
C GLN A 67 -8.83 -1.16 -2.13
N ARG A 68 -9.55 -0.52 -3.04
CA ARG A 68 -9.48 0.93 -3.23
C ARG A 68 -9.93 1.68 -1.97
N LYS A 69 -10.98 1.17 -1.31
CA LYS A 69 -11.43 1.73 -0.03
C LYS A 69 -10.34 1.67 1.02
N LEU A 70 -9.65 0.52 1.13
CA LEU A 70 -8.54 0.36 2.07
C LEU A 70 -7.37 1.26 1.72
N ILE A 71 -7.02 1.39 0.45
CA ILE A 71 -5.97 2.30 -0.01
C ILE A 71 -6.25 3.73 0.48
N ARG A 72 -7.49 4.21 0.32
CA ARG A 72 -7.89 5.55 0.77
C ARG A 72 -7.82 5.70 2.29
N GLU A 73 -8.24 4.68 3.03
CA GLU A 73 -8.20 4.73 4.50
C GLU A 73 -6.76 4.73 5.01
N VAL A 74 -5.88 3.96 4.40
CA VAL A 74 -4.44 3.99 4.72
C VAL A 74 -3.86 5.38 4.44
N GLU A 75 -4.24 6.00 3.33
CA GLU A 75 -3.78 7.36 3.00
C GLU A 75 -4.22 8.39 4.06
N LYS A 76 -5.46 8.29 4.55
CA LYS A 76 -5.95 9.18 5.61
C LYS A 76 -5.12 9.06 6.88
N ILE A 77 -4.79 7.85 7.27
CA ILE A 77 -3.96 7.59 8.46
C ILE A 77 -2.55 8.14 8.24
N ALA A 78 -1.97 7.92 7.05
CA ALA A 78 -0.65 8.40 6.71
C ALA A 78 -0.59 9.94 6.79
N ILE A 79 -1.55 10.61 6.19
CA ILE A 79 -1.63 12.08 6.23
C ILE A 79 -1.75 12.57 7.68
N ALA A 80 -2.61 11.96 8.48
CA ALA A 80 -2.80 12.33 9.89
C ALA A 80 -1.52 12.16 10.72
N ARG A 81 -0.63 11.25 10.32
CA ARG A 81 0.65 11.00 10.99
C ARG A 81 1.82 11.77 10.40
N GLY A 82 1.57 12.64 9.42
CA GLY A 82 2.58 13.50 8.83
C GLY A 82 3.38 12.89 7.70
N TYR A 83 2.96 11.74 7.17
CA TYR A 83 3.57 11.17 5.96
C TYR A 83 3.07 11.92 4.73
N ASN A 84 3.97 12.18 3.79
CA ASN A 84 3.64 12.89 2.56
C ASN A 84 3.99 12.11 1.29
N LEU A 85 4.42 10.87 1.44
CA LEU A 85 4.74 9.98 0.32
C LEU A 85 4.37 8.56 0.70
N LEU A 86 3.59 7.90 -0.15
CA LEU A 86 3.31 6.47 -0.01
C LEU A 86 3.86 5.72 -1.22
N CYS A 87 4.50 4.60 -0.94
CA CYS A 87 5.04 3.68 -1.93
C CYS A 87 4.37 2.33 -1.82
N THR A 88 4.35 1.59 -2.91
CA THR A 88 3.90 0.20 -2.91
C THR A 88 4.63 -0.59 -3.98
N THR A 89 4.87 -1.86 -3.72
CA THR A 89 5.44 -2.78 -4.71
C THR A 89 4.40 -3.84 -5.05
N VAL A 90 4.25 -4.13 -6.33
CA VAL A 90 3.24 -5.08 -6.82
C VAL A 90 3.89 -6.00 -7.83
N ALA A 91 3.54 -7.29 -7.79
CA ALA A 91 3.97 -8.24 -8.81
C ALA A 91 3.49 -7.77 -10.19
N PRO A 92 4.34 -7.81 -11.25
CA PRO A 92 3.97 -7.27 -12.56
C PRO A 92 2.75 -7.91 -13.21
N ASN A 93 2.40 -9.13 -12.79
CA ASN A 93 1.23 -9.84 -13.30
C ASN A 93 -0.01 -9.71 -12.42
N ASN A 94 0.05 -8.91 -11.36
CA ASN A 94 -1.10 -8.69 -10.48
C ASN A 94 -1.92 -7.49 -10.96
N ASP A 95 -2.66 -7.69 -12.05
CA ASP A 95 -3.42 -6.63 -12.69
C ASP A 95 -4.50 -6.04 -11.78
N PHE A 96 -5.08 -6.86 -10.92
CA PHE A 96 -6.10 -6.40 -9.97
C PHE A 96 -5.56 -5.30 -9.05
N SER A 97 -4.43 -5.54 -8.39
CA SER A 97 -3.81 -4.54 -7.51
C SER A 97 -3.26 -3.34 -8.29
N ILE A 98 -2.61 -3.59 -9.42
CA ILE A 98 -2.06 -2.52 -10.27
C ILE A 98 -3.16 -1.54 -10.67
N ASN A 99 -4.28 -2.05 -11.18
CA ASN A 99 -5.39 -1.20 -11.61
C ASN A 99 -5.99 -0.40 -10.45
N ASN A 100 -6.09 -1.01 -9.27
CA ASN A 100 -6.60 -0.31 -8.09
C ASN A 100 -5.69 0.84 -7.66
N PHE A 101 -4.38 0.63 -7.61
CA PHE A 101 -3.45 1.69 -7.27
C PHE A 101 -3.43 2.80 -8.31
N LEU A 102 -3.43 2.47 -9.60
CA LEU A 102 -3.48 3.47 -10.67
C LEU A 102 -4.75 4.33 -10.57
N LYS A 103 -5.90 3.71 -10.32
CA LYS A 103 -7.16 4.45 -10.15
C LYS A 103 -7.16 5.35 -8.93
N GLU A 104 -6.36 5.06 -7.93
CA GLU A 104 -6.23 5.90 -6.74
C GLU A 104 -5.10 6.93 -6.86
N GLY A 105 -4.55 7.11 -8.04
CA GLY A 105 -3.60 8.17 -8.32
C GLY A 105 -2.13 7.81 -8.13
N TYR A 106 -1.82 6.53 -7.93
CA TYR A 106 -0.44 6.08 -7.85
C TYR A 106 0.20 6.07 -9.23
N VAL A 107 1.49 6.38 -9.27
CA VAL A 107 2.27 6.52 -10.49
C VAL A 107 3.30 5.40 -10.56
N TYR A 108 3.42 4.77 -11.72
CA TYR A 108 4.46 3.77 -11.96
C TYR A 108 5.83 4.44 -12.00
N ALA A 109 6.77 3.92 -11.21
CA ALA A 109 8.14 4.41 -11.18
C ALA A 109 9.09 3.51 -11.96
N LYS A 110 9.17 2.24 -11.60
CA LYS A 110 10.08 1.29 -12.25
C LYS A 110 9.77 -0.14 -11.86
N THR A 111 10.40 -1.07 -12.56
CA THR A 111 10.37 -2.49 -12.26
C THR A 111 11.78 -2.93 -11.86
N GLU A 112 11.90 -3.64 -10.75
CA GLU A 112 13.19 -4.09 -10.25
C GLU A 112 13.06 -5.38 -9.45
N GLU A 113 14.19 -6.02 -9.18
CA GLU A 113 14.23 -7.15 -8.25
C GLU A 113 14.26 -6.64 -6.81
N LYS A 114 13.40 -7.20 -5.97
CA LYS A 114 13.28 -6.92 -4.55
C LYS A 114 13.23 -8.23 -3.77
N TYR A 115 13.41 -8.15 -2.46
CA TYR A 115 13.15 -9.26 -1.55
C TYR A 115 13.83 -10.58 -1.97
N GLY A 116 15.10 -10.52 -2.36
CA GLY A 116 15.86 -11.73 -2.69
C GLY A 116 15.57 -12.30 -4.08
N GLY A 117 15.21 -11.47 -5.06
CA GLY A 117 15.07 -11.86 -6.45
C GLY A 117 13.65 -11.84 -6.99
N LEU A 118 12.69 -11.36 -6.21
CA LEU A 118 11.32 -11.18 -6.71
C LEU A 118 11.23 -9.93 -7.58
N VAL A 119 10.67 -10.09 -8.79
CA VAL A 119 10.43 -8.94 -9.68
C VAL A 119 9.19 -8.20 -9.20
N ARG A 120 9.31 -6.88 -9.00
CA ARG A 120 8.22 -6.02 -8.53
C ARG A 120 8.18 -4.72 -9.29
N ASN A 121 6.96 -4.25 -9.54
CA ASN A 121 6.72 -2.88 -10.01
C ASN A 121 6.62 -1.97 -8.79
N LEU A 122 7.28 -0.83 -8.85
CA LEU A 122 7.24 0.19 -7.81
C LEU A 122 6.31 1.31 -8.24
N TYR A 123 5.36 1.64 -7.38
CA TYR A 123 4.42 2.76 -7.54
C TYR A 123 4.53 3.71 -6.36
N TYR A 124 4.18 4.98 -6.57
CA TYR A 124 4.18 5.95 -5.49
C TYR A 124 3.09 7.00 -5.70
N LYS A 125 2.76 7.68 -4.60
CA LYS A 125 1.85 8.82 -4.61
C LYS A 125 2.34 9.86 -3.61
N VAL A 126 2.48 11.10 -4.07
CA VAL A 126 2.75 12.24 -3.18
C VAL A 126 1.40 12.70 -2.61
N LEU A 127 1.35 12.75 -1.30
CA LEU A 127 0.11 13.08 -0.57
C LEU A 127 -0.08 14.59 -0.38
#